data_9e6b4b9be445f715d7d53c5abc5058dd
#
_entry.id   9e6b4b9be445f715d7d53c5abc5058dd
#
_cell.length_a   1.000
_cell.length_b   1.000
_cell.length_c   1.000
_cell.angle_alpha   90.00
_cell.angle_beta   90.00
_cell.angle_gamma   90.00
#
_symmetry.space_group_name_H-M   'P 1'
#
loop_
_entity.id
_entity.type
_entity.pdbx_description
1 polymer ?
#
loop_
_entity_poly.entity_id
_entity_poly.type
_entity_poly.pdbx_seq_one_letter_code
_entity_poly.pdbx_strand_id
1 'polypeptide(L)' 'MKLEKREITLNEKDSVTDMLYMEKTLLKAYEACEKQTEIKEIKGLCQEKAQETHAEIQRLEKEIKNICHEL' A
#
# COMPACT_ATOMS: atom_id res chain seq x y z
N MET A 1 -7.90 7.48 -9.17
CA MET A 1 -8.53 8.76 -8.77
C MET A 1 -7.45 9.79 -8.50
N LYS A 2 -7.64 10.97 -9.03
CA LYS A 2 -6.70 12.06 -8.81
C LYS A 2 -7.11 12.84 -7.58
N LEU A 3 -6.19 13.01 -6.65
CA LEU A 3 -6.44 13.80 -5.43
C LEU A 3 -6.07 15.26 -5.70
N GLU A 4 -6.95 16.14 -5.34
CA GLU A 4 -6.70 17.57 -5.49
C GLU A 4 -5.99 18.12 -4.27
N LYS A 5 -5.19 19.16 -4.48
CA LYS A 5 -4.57 19.87 -3.37
C LYS A 5 -5.63 20.67 -2.65
N ARG A 6 -5.89 20.32 -1.42
CA ARG A 6 -6.83 20.99 -0.56
C ARG A 6 -6.55 20.63 0.89
N GLU A 7 -7.16 21.36 1.77
CA GLU A 7 -7.08 21.03 3.18
C GLU A 7 -7.75 19.67 3.41
N ILE A 8 -7.04 18.79 4.10
CA ILE A 8 -7.54 17.44 4.38
C ILE A 8 -8.10 17.42 5.80
N THR A 9 -9.27 16.83 5.96
CA THR A 9 -9.88 16.68 7.29
C THR A 9 -9.18 15.57 8.06
N LEU A 10 -9.39 15.54 9.39
CA LEU A 10 -8.84 14.46 10.23
C LEU A 10 -9.38 13.10 9.79
N ASN A 11 -10.66 13.03 9.45
CA ASN A 11 -11.26 11.78 8.99
C ASN A 11 -10.62 11.28 7.69
N GLU A 12 -10.39 12.19 6.77
CA GLU A 12 -9.73 11.84 5.50
C GLU A 12 -8.31 11.38 5.73
N LYS A 13 -7.58 12.07 6.61
CA LYS A 13 -6.22 11.70 6.96
C LYS A 13 -6.18 10.30 7.59
N ASP A 14 -7.10 10.03 8.50
CA ASP A 14 -7.18 8.71 9.14
C ASP A 14 -7.50 7.63 8.12
N SER A 15 -8.42 7.92 7.19
CA SER A 15 -8.80 6.96 6.16
C SER A 15 -7.62 6.60 5.25
N VAL A 16 -6.87 7.58 4.77
CA VAL A 16 -5.71 7.29 3.91
C VAL A 16 -4.59 6.61 4.68
N THR A 17 -4.43 6.95 5.96
CA THR A 17 -3.45 6.28 6.82
C THR A 17 -3.81 4.81 6.99
N ASP A 18 -5.09 4.52 7.20
CA ASP A 18 -5.58 3.14 7.32
C ASP A 18 -5.38 2.37 6.02
N MET A 19 -5.66 3.00 4.88
CA MET A 19 -5.43 2.38 3.57
C MET A 19 -3.97 1.99 3.40
N LEU A 20 -3.07 2.89 3.75
CA LEU A 20 -1.63 2.63 3.66
C LEU A 20 -1.23 1.49 4.59
N TYR A 21 -1.75 1.49 5.82
CA TYR A 21 -1.48 0.44 6.78
C TYR A 21 -1.95 -0.92 6.28
N MET A 22 -3.14 -0.97 5.68
CA MET A 22 -3.69 -2.21 5.13
C MET A 22 -2.83 -2.74 3.98
N GLU A 23 -2.35 -1.85 3.12
CA GLU A 23 -1.46 -2.26 2.03
C GLU A 23 -0.14 -2.81 2.55
N LYS A 24 0.42 -2.20 3.59
CA LYS A 24 1.66 -2.68 4.21
C LYS A 24 1.45 -4.04 4.87
N THR A 25 0.29 -4.27 5.45
CA THR A 25 -0.06 -5.57 6.04
C THR A 25 -0.18 -6.64 4.96
N LEU A 26 -0.81 -6.31 3.84
CA LEU A 26 -0.91 -7.22 2.69
C LEU A 26 0.46 -7.57 2.14
N LEU A 27 1.35 -6.60 2.03
CA LEU A 27 2.70 -6.84 1.56
C LEU A 27 3.42 -7.86 2.43
N LYS A 28 3.31 -7.71 3.75
CA LYS A 28 3.91 -8.67 4.69
C LYS A 28 3.35 -10.07 4.51
N ALA A 29 2.04 -10.16 4.27
CA ALA A 29 1.38 -11.46 4.05
C ALA A 29 1.89 -12.12 2.77
N TYR A 30 2.02 -11.36 1.69
CA TYR A 30 2.53 -11.90 0.43
C TYR A 30 4.00 -12.34 0.57
N GLU A 31 4.82 -11.55 1.26
CA GLU A 31 6.21 -11.90 1.49
C GLU A 31 6.36 -13.14 2.35
N ALA A 32 5.52 -13.27 3.37
CA ALA A 32 5.52 -14.45 4.23
C ALA A 32 5.10 -15.69 3.43
N CYS A 33 4.09 -15.56 2.60
CA CYS A 33 3.62 -16.65 1.73
C CYS A 33 4.73 -17.10 0.78
N GLU A 34 5.43 -16.15 0.17
CA GLU A 34 6.54 -16.45 -0.74
C GLU A 34 7.62 -17.29 -0.04
N LYS A 35 7.93 -16.94 1.20
CA LYS A 35 8.97 -17.64 1.97
C LYS A 35 8.55 -19.00 2.46
N GLN A 36 7.26 -19.17 2.76
CA GLN A 36 6.75 -20.39 3.41
C GLN A 36 6.26 -21.44 2.44
N THR A 37 5.81 -21.06 1.25
CA THR A 37 5.27 -22.03 0.30
C THR A 37 6.37 -22.77 -0.44
N GLU A 38 6.16 -24.06 -0.65
CA GLU A 38 7.03 -24.89 -1.49
C GLU A 38 6.44 -25.08 -2.87
N ILE A 39 5.22 -24.61 -3.08
CA ILE A 39 4.53 -24.73 -4.36
C ILE A 39 4.96 -23.59 -5.26
N LYS A 40 5.62 -23.94 -6.36
CA LYS A 40 6.26 -22.98 -7.26
C LYS A 40 5.27 -21.96 -7.83
N GLU A 41 4.08 -22.42 -8.21
CA GLU A 41 3.05 -21.55 -8.76
C GLU A 41 2.55 -20.53 -7.74
N ILE A 42 2.40 -20.96 -6.50
CA ILE A 42 1.99 -20.06 -5.41
C ILE A 42 3.09 -19.08 -5.09
N LYS A 43 4.34 -19.53 -5.07
CA LYS A 43 5.47 -18.65 -4.84
C LYS A 43 5.52 -17.53 -5.89
N GLY A 44 5.35 -17.88 -7.16
CA GLY A 44 5.32 -16.91 -8.24
C GLY A 44 4.19 -15.90 -8.11
N LEU A 45 3.01 -16.38 -7.72
CA LEU A 45 1.87 -15.51 -7.49
C LEU A 45 2.12 -14.55 -6.33
N CYS A 46 2.69 -15.05 -5.24
CA CYS A 46 3.01 -14.20 -4.07
C CYS A 46 4.06 -13.14 -4.43
N GLN A 47 5.05 -13.49 -5.24
CA GLN A 47 6.05 -12.53 -5.70
C GLN A 47 5.42 -11.43 -6.54
N GLU A 48 4.55 -11.81 -7.46
CA GLU A 48 3.86 -10.85 -8.31
C GLU A 48 3.00 -9.89 -7.49
N LYS A 49 2.22 -10.44 -6.55
CA LYS A 49 1.37 -9.63 -5.69
C LYS A 49 2.18 -8.73 -4.76
N ALA A 50 3.30 -9.21 -4.26
CA ALA A 50 4.18 -8.40 -3.42
C ALA A 50 4.72 -7.19 -4.20
N GLN A 51 5.13 -7.40 -5.46
CA GLN A 51 5.61 -6.32 -6.30
C GLN A 51 4.53 -5.28 -6.60
N GLU A 52 3.33 -5.74 -6.93
CA GLU A 52 2.19 -4.85 -7.18
C GLU A 52 1.85 -4.04 -5.94
N THR A 53 1.82 -4.69 -4.78
CA THR A 53 1.49 -4.03 -3.52
C THR A 53 2.56 -3.02 -3.12
N HIS A 54 3.82 -3.35 -3.35
CA HIS A 54 4.93 -2.44 -3.08
C HIS A 54 4.80 -1.15 -3.91
N ALA A 55 4.48 -1.30 -5.18
CA ALA A 55 4.29 -0.15 -6.06
C ALA A 55 3.09 0.70 -5.60
N GLU A 56 2.02 0.06 -5.16
CA GLU A 56 0.83 0.74 -4.65
C GLU A 56 1.15 1.53 -3.37
N ILE A 57 1.94 0.94 -2.48
CA ILE A 57 2.38 1.61 -1.25
C ILE A 57 3.16 2.87 -1.59
N GLN A 58 4.11 2.78 -2.53
CA GLN A 58 4.91 3.94 -2.94
C GLN A 58 4.02 5.03 -3.51
N ARG A 59 3.04 4.66 -4.31
CA ARG A 59 2.10 5.61 -4.89
C ARG A 59 1.26 6.29 -3.82
N LEU A 60 0.74 5.52 -2.87
CA LEU A 60 -0.05 6.07 -1.77
C LEU A 60 0.77 7.02 -0.89
N GLU A 61 1.99 6.63 -0.56
CA GLU A 61 2.87 7.48 0.23
C GLU A 61 3.14 8.81 -0.47
N LYS A 62 3.34 8.76 -1.77
CA LYS A 62 3.57 9.97 -2.56
C LYS A 62 2.34 10.87 -2.56
N GLU A 63 1.16 10.29 -2.76
CA GLU A 63 -0.09 11.04 -2.77
C GLU A 63 -0.39 11.67 -1.41
N ILE A 64 -0.20 10.90 -0.35
CA ILE A 64 -0.39 11.39 1.03
C ILE A 64 0.55 12.55 1.31
N LYS A 65 1.80 12.43 0.91
CA LYS A 65 2.78 13.48 1.11
C LYS A 65 2.39 14.76 0.38
N ASN A 66 1.87 14.63 -0.84
CA ASN A 66 1.43 15.77 -1.62
C ASN A 66 0.23 16.47 -0.99
N ILE A 67 -0.67 15.72 -0.37
CA ILE A 67 -1.86 16.26 0.28
C ILE A 67 -1.51 16.86 1.65
N CYS A 68 -0.85 16.05 2.48
CA CYS A 68 -0.57 16.43 3.87
C CYS A 68 0.44 17.55 4.01
N HIS A 69 1.20 17.78 2.98
CA HIS A 69 2.13 18.89 2.93
C HIS A 69 1.43 20.24 3.12
N GLU A 70 0.17 20.32 2.75
CA GLU A 70 -0.63 21.53 2.90
C GLU A 70 -1.07 21.80 4.35
N LEU A 71 -0.94 20.81 5.20
CA LEU A 71 -1.27 20.98 6.62
C LEU A 71 -0.13 21.65 7.36
#